data_8cafabdbe06aef8a0e80008208f3977e
#
_entry.id   8cafabdbe06aef8a0e80008208f3977e
#
_cell.length_a   1.000
_cell.length_b   1.000
_cell.length_c   1.000
_cell.angle_alpha   90.00
_cell.angle_beta   90.00
_cell.angle_gamma   90.00
#
_symmetry.space_group_name_H-M   'P 1'
#
loop_
_entity.id
_entity.type
_entity.pdbx_description
1 polymer ?
#
loop_
_entity_poly.entity_id
_entity_poly.type
_entity_poly.pdbx_seq_one_letter_code
_entity_poly.pdbx_strand_id
1 'polypeptide(L)'
;MHGGKSRACTENEGRTTIMTANDIRNIALLGHGGSGKTSLAEQMLFMTKGTDRLGRTADGNTTCDYDAEEIKRQISISLAFAPVNYKGVKINVMDAPGNFDFSGEALSAIRAAECAVLVGAAKDGLSVGMERSWKMLGKKPRMIFINRTDEDNSDYASCLDALKGKFGQAIAPIVAPVIDGNKKVTAIVDLLHNTALSLIHISEPT
;
A
#
# COMPACT_ATOMS: atom_id res chain seq x y z
N MET A 1 1.66 -32.35 -27.17
CA MET A 1 1.05 -32.35 -25.83
C MET A 1 2.17 -32.17 -24.80
N HIS A 2 2.49 -30.93 -24.42
CA HIS A 2 3.47 -30.64 -23.38
C HIS A 2 2.71 -30.04 -22.19
N GLY A 3 2.50 -30.88 -21.18
CA GLY A 3 1.93 -30.45 -19.91
C GLY A 3 2.96 -29.65 -19.12
N GLY A 4 2.77 -28.34 -19.06
CA GLY A 4 3.55 -27.47 -18.19
C GLY A 4 3.17 -27.73 -16.74
N LYS A 5 4.08 -28.36 -15.98
CA LYS A 5 3.97 -28.49 -14.52
C LYS A 5 4.14 -27.10 -13.88
N SER A 6 3.07 -26.57 -13.31
CA SER A 6 3.14 -25.39 -12.46
C SER A 6 4.00 -25.70 -11.23
N ARG A 7 5.01 -24.87 -10.96
CA ARG A 7 5.81 -24.96 -9.73
C ARG A 7 4.94 -24.61 -8.53
N ALA A 8 4.82 -25.57 -7.62
CA ALA A 8 4.20 -25.38 -6.31
C ALA A 8 5.06 -24.43 -5.45
N CYS A 9 4.45 -23.42 -4.87
CA CYS A 9 5.05 -22.66 -3.76
C CYS A 9 4.69 -23.37 -2.45
N THR A 10 5.68 -23.79 -1.76
CA THR A 10 5.76 -24.47 -0.47
C THR A 10 5.47 -23.54 0.69
N GLU A 11 5.09 -23.92 1.76
CA GLU A 11 4.62 -24.93 2.71
C GLU A 11 4.34 -24.19 4.04
N ASN A 12 3.18 -24.34 4.58
CA ASN A 12 3.02 -24.43 6.01
C ASN A 12 2.10 -25.63 6.24
N GLU A 13 2.60 -26.64 6.92
CA GLU A 13 1.92 -27.86 7.35
C GLU A 13 1.36 -28.78 6.21
N GLY A 14 2.23 -29.38 5.42
CA GLY A 14 1.94 -30.64 4.72
C GLY A 14 0.78 -30.68 3.71
N ARG A 15 0.17 -29.53 3.38
CA ARG A 15 -0.83 -29.40 2.32
C ARG A 15 -0.32 -28.55 1.18
N THR A 16 0.01 -29.17 0.06
CA THR A 16 0.26 -28.46 -1.19
C THR A 16 -1.05 -27.82 -1.64
N THR A 17 -1.25 -26.54 -1.38
CA THR A 17 -2.41 -25.80 -1.88
C THR A 17 -2.13 -25.42 -3.33
N ILE A 18 -2.89 -25.98 -4.27
CA ILE A 18 -2.80 -25.59 -5.69
C ILE A 18 -3.53 -24.27 -5.81
N MET A 19 -2.77 -23.18 -6.03
CA MET A 19 -3.35 -21.87 -6.31
C MET A 19 -3.87 -21.81 -7.74
N THR A 20 -5.09 -21.34 -7.89
CA THR A 20 -5.72 -21.06 -9.19
C THR A 20 -5.59 -19.58 -9.52
N ALA A 21 -5.90 -19.19 -10.76
CA ALA A 21 -5.91 -17.77 -11.15
C ALA A 21 -6.90 -16.94 -10.30
N ASN A 22 -7.95 -17.57 -9.76
CA ASN A 22 -8.92 -16.90 -8.89
C ASN A 22 -8.38 -16.58 -7.50
N ASP A 23 -7.26 -17.19 -7.11
CA ASP A 23 -6.61 -16.98 -5.82
C ASP A 23 -5.47 -15.93 -5.91
N ILE A 24 -5.27 -15.34 -7.09
CA ILE A 24 -4.21 -14.35 -7.34
C ILE A 24 -4.83 -12.98 -7.57
N ARG A 25 -4.26 -11.95 -6.94
CA ARG A 25 -4.65 -10.54 -7.14
C ARG A 25 -3.41 -9.69 -7.41
N ASN A 26 -3.55 -8.76 -8.34
CA ASN A 26 -2.49 -7.83 -8.69
C ASN A 26 -2.92 -6.42 -8.31
N ILE A 27 -2.22 -5.78 -7.39
CA ILE A 27 -2.51 -4.42 -6.92
C ILE A 27 -1.31 -3.51 -7.13
N ALA A 28 -1.55 -2.27 -7.57
CA ALA A 28 -0.50 -1.26 -7.72
C ALA A 28 -0.58 -0.25 -6.58
N LEU A 29 0.55 0.04 -5.93
CA LEU A 29 0.69 1.16 -5.02
C LEU A 29 1.14 2.38 -5.80
N LEU A 30 0.35 3.43 -5.77
CA LEU A 30 0.59 4.66 -6.51
C LEU A 30 0.49 5.87 -5.56
N GLY A 31 1.07 6.99 -5.94
CA GLY A 31 1.02 8.22 -5.15
C GLY A 31 2.32 9.01 -5.24
N HIS A 32 2.38 10.13 -4.53
CA HIS A 32 3.54 11.01 -4.54
C HIS A 32 4.79 10.35 -3.93
N GLY A 33 5.99 10.85 -4.29
CA GLY A 33 7.24 10.46 -3.62
C GLY A 33 7.16 10.78 -2.12
N GLY A 34 7.64 9.87 -1.27
CA GLY A 34 7.60 10.06 0.18
C GLY A 34 6.25 9.83 0.86
N SER A 35 5.19 9.45 0.15
CA SER A 35 3.88 9.15 0.76
C SER A 35 3.84 7.85 1.59
N GLY A 36 4.88 7.01 1.50
CA GLY A 36 5.01 5.78 2.26
C GLY A 36 4.52 4.52 1.55
N LYS A 37 4.51 4.49 0.20
CA LYS A 37 4.17 3.31 -0.60
C LYS A 37 5.04 2.10 -0.28
N THR A 38 6.37 2.29 -0.38
CA THR A 38 7.36 1.26 -0.05
C THR A 38 7.23 0.79 1.40
N SER A 39 7.03 1.71 2.35
CA SER A 39 6.80 1.34 3.76
C SER A 39 5.53 0.51 3.93
N LEU A 40 4.46 0.80 3.18
CA LEU A 40 3.24 0.01 3.20
C LEU A 40 3.47 -1.39 2.61
N ALA A 41 4.21 -1.51 1.49
CA ALA A 41 4.57 -2.79 0.90
C ALA A 41 5.41 -3.65 1.87
N GLU A 42 6.43 -3.04 2.51
CA GLU A 42 7.28 -3.70 3.52
C GLU A 42 6.46 -4.16 4.73
N GLN A 43 5.52 -3.34 5.20
CA GLN A 43 4.64 -3.71 6.30
C GLN A 43 3.72 -4.90 5.94
N MET A 44 3.19 -4.92 4.72
CA MET A 44 2.39 -6.04 4.23
C MET A 44 3.22 -7.33 4.16
N LEU A 45 4.46 -7.27 3.64
CA LEU A 45 5.39 -8.39 3.61
C LEU A 45 5.69 -8.92 5.02
N PHE A 46 6.02 -8.01 5.94
CA PHE A 46 6.36 -8.38 7.32
C PHE A 46 5.18 -9.02 8.06
N MET A 47 3.99 -8.42 7.99
CA MET A 47 2.80 -8.96 8.65
C MET A 47 2.36 -10.33 8.12
N THR A 48 2.62 -10.62 6.85
CA THR A 48 2.31 -11.90 6.23
C THR A 48 3.47 -12.90 6.28
N LYS A 49 4.53 -12.55 7.02
CA LYS A 49 5.75 -13.37 7.13
C LYS A 49 6.42 -13.67 5.78
N GLY A 50 6.26 -12.75 4.82
CA GLY A 50 7.00 -12.77 3.56
C GLY A 50 8.46 -12.34 3.74
N THR A 51 8.74 -11.61 4.83
CA THR A 51 10.09 -11.24 5.27
C THR A 51 10.20 -11.41 6.79
N ASP A 52 11.42 -11.72 7.26
CA ASP A 52 11.69 -11.92 8.70
C ASP A 52 11.90 -10.59 9.44
N ARG A 53 12.07 -9.50 8.71
CA ARG A 53 12.28 -8.16 9.26
C ARG A 53 11.44 -7.12 8.53
N LEU A 54 11.08 -6.06 9.24
CA LEU A 54 10.47 -4.88 8.65
C LEU A 54 11.54 -3.99 8.03
N GLY A 55 11.52 -3.87 6.69
CA GLY A 55 12.42 -2.98 5.96
C GLY A 55 12.05 -1.51 6.17
N ARG A 56 13.06 -0.64 6.23
CA ARG A 56 12.89 0.82 6.34
C ARG A 56 13.73 1.51 5.27
N THR A 57 13.14 2.43 4.52
CA THR A 57 13.84 3.19 3.48
C THR A 57 15.02 3.98 4.05
N ALA A 58 14.86 4.55 5.26
CA ALA A 58 15.94 5.29 5.92
C ALA A 58 17.17 4.44 6.25
N ASP A 59 16.97 3.14 6.50
CA ASP A 59 18.05 2.18 6.83
C ASP A 59 18.63 1.53 5.56
N GLY A 60 18.05 1.81 4.37
CA GLY A 60 18.47 1.22 3.11
C GLY A 60 18.34 -0.30 3.05
N ASN A 61 17.37 -0.88 3.79
CA ASN A 61 17.23 -2.31 3.98
C ASN A 61 15.86 -2.85 3.55
N THR A 62 15.11 -2.09 2.75
CA THR A 62 13.84 -2.52 2.17
C THR A 62 14.03 -3.63 1.14
N THR A 63 13.02 -4.46 1.00
CA THR A 63 12.98 -5.51 -0.02
C THR A 63 12.64 -4.92 -1.40
N CYS A 64 11.85 -3.84 -1.41
CA CYS A 64 11.38 -3.22 -2.63
C CYS A 64 12.43 -2.32 -3.30
N ASP A 65 13.18 -1.52 -2.53
CA ASP A 65 14.26 -0.67 -3.04
C ASP A 65 15.60 -1.43 -2.94
N TYR A 66 15.92 -2.22 -3.93
CA TYR A 66 17.09 -3.11 -3.94
C TYR A 66 18.27 -2.59 -4.79
N ASP A 67 18.03 -1.61 -5.66
CA ASP A 67 19.08 -1.00 -6.45
C ASP A 67 19.96 -0.08 -5.58
N ALA A 68 21.26 -0.10 -5.82
CA ALA A 68 22.24 0.72 -5.09
C ALA A 68 21.92 2.22 -5.16
N GLU A 69 21.37 2.69 -6.30
CA GLU A 69 20.98 4.08 -6.50
C GLU A 69 19.69 4.43 -5.74
N GLU A 70 18.72 3.50 -5.66
CA GLU A 70 17.51 3.64 -4.84
C GLU A 70 17.87 3.78 -3.36
N ILE A 71 18.74 2.89 -2.87
CA ILE A 71 19.22 2.90 -1.49
C ILE A 71 19.95 4.20 -1.17
N LYS A 72 20.86 4.62 -2.05
CA LYS A 72 21.65 5.84 -1.87
C LYS A 72 20.81 7.10 -1.85
N ARG A 73 19.80 7.18 -2.72
CA ARG A 73 18.90 8.34 -2.83
C ARG A 73 17.69 8.26 -1.93
N GLN A 74 17.42 7.09 -1.33
CA GLN A 74 16.22 6.81 -0.53
C GLN A 74 14.92 7.08 -1.31
N ILE A 75 14.90 6.75 -2.60
CA ILE A 75 13.76 6.86 -3.48
C ILE A 75 13.65 5.62 -4.37
N SER A 76 12.42 5.18 -4.62
CA SER A 76 12.16 4.11 -5.60
C SER A 76 12.33 4.65 -7.02
N ILE A 77 13.04 3.91 -7.87
CA ILE A 77 13.31 4.21 -9.29
C ILE A 77 12.57 3.21 -10.17
N SER A 78 12.67 1.94 -9.84
CA SER A 78 12.10 0.82 -10.60
C SER A 78 10.82 0.30 -9.94
N LEU A 79 10.01 -0.38 -10.75
CA LEU A 79 8.83 -1.10 -10.25
C LEU A 79 9.26 -2.34 -9.47
N ALA A 80 8.90 -2.43 -8.21
CA ALA A 80 9.17 -3.59 -7.37
C ALA A 80 7.93 -4.46 -7.15
N PHE A 81 8.16 -5.76 -6.93
CA PHE A 81 7.10 -6.73 -6.67
C PHE A 81 7.25 -7.31 -5.27
N ALA A 82 6.24 -7.13 -4.45
CA ALA A 82 6.14 -7.68 -3.10
C ALA A 82 5.01 -8.73 -3.06
N PRO A 83 5.31 -10.03 -3.16
CA PRO A 83 4.30 -11.07 -3.09
C PRO A 83 3.86 -11.30 -1.65
N VAL A 84 2.58 -11.09 -1.39
CA VAL A 84 1.94 -11.22 -0.08
C VAL A 84 0.93 -12.36 -0.13
N ASN A 85 0.97 -13.26 0.87
CA ASN A 85 -0.01 -14.33 1.02
C ASN A 85 -0.92 -14.02 2.22
N TYR A 86 -2.21 -13.83 1.97
CA TYR A 86 -3.16 -13.50 3.01
C TYR A 86 -4.46 -14.27 2.85
N LYS A 87 -4.84 -15.02 3.87
CA LYS A 87 -6.10 -15.83 3.90
C LYS A 87 -6.31 -16.71 2.66
N GLY A 88 -5.23 -17.35 2.17
CA GLY A 88 -5.30 -18.24 1.00
C GLY A 88 -5.25 -17.52 -0.36
N VAL A 89 -5.15 -16.20 -0.38
CA VAL A 89 -5.01 -15.39 -1.59
C VAL A 89 -3.58 -14.91 -1.73
N LYS A 90 -2.98 -15.06 -2.91
CA LYS A 90 -1.70 -14.46 -3.27
C LYS A 90 -1.95 -13.07 -3.85
N ILE A 91 -1.41 -12.05 -3.20
CA ILE A 91 -1.51 -10.67 -3.64
C ILE A 91 -0.12 -10.23 -4.14
N ASN A 92 0.01 -9.95 -5.42
CA ASN A 92 1.21 -9.33 -5.97
C ASN A 92 1.07 -7.82 -5.81
N VAL A 93 1.73 -7.29 -4.81
CA VAL A 93 1.80 -5.85 -4.57
C VAL A 93 2.90 -5.27 -5.45
N MET A 94 2.53 -4.35 -6.33
CA MET A 94 3.45 -3.64 -7.22
C MET A 94 3.72 -2.26 -6.64
N ASP A 95 4.90 -2.07 -6.04
CA ASP A 95 5.34 -0.78 -5.51
C ASP A 95 5.94 0.05 -6.65
N ALA A 96 5.22 1.08 -7.08
CA ALA A 96 5.63 1.94 -8.18
C ALA A 96 6.31 3.21 -7.66
N PRO A 97 7.37 3.69 -8.36
CA PRO A 97 8.01 4.96 -8.05
C PRO A 97 7.01 6.12 -8.02
N GLY A 98 7.17 7.02 -7.03
CA GLY A 98 6.31 8.20 -6.89
C GLY A 98 6.84 9.45 -7.59
N ASN A 99 8.07 9.42 -8.08
CA ASN A 99 8.67 10.52 -8.83
C ASN A 99 8.14 10.55 -10.27
N PHE A 100 7.89 11.74 -10.79
CA PHE A 100 7.35 11.95 -12.14
C PHE A 100 8.29 11.47 -13.24
N ASP A 101 9.59 11.49 -13.01
CA ASP A 101 10.60 11.04 -13.97
C ASP A 101 10.46 9.55 -14.28
N PHE A 102 9.94 8.76 -13.34
CA PHE A 102 9.75 7.31 -13.46
C PHE A 102 8.29 6.92 -13.75
N SER A 103 7.51 7.82 -14.35
CA SER A 103 6.09 7.57 -14.62
C SER A 103 5.81 6.38 -15.55
N GLY A 104 6.79 5.95 -16.34
CA GLY A 104 6.71 4.73 -17.14
C GLY A 104 6.51 3.47 -16.30
N GLU A 105 7.22 3.38 -15.16
CA GLU A 105 7.09 2.29 -14.19
C GLU A 105 5.68 2.26 -13.57
N ALA A 106 5.16 3.44 -13.20
CA ALA A 106 3.79 3.56 -12.68
C ALA A 106 2.74 3.13 -13.72
N LEU A 107 2.94 3.47 -15.01
CA LEU A 107 2.08 3.02 -16.09
C LEU A 107 2.13 1.50 -16.28
N SER A 108 3.31 0.91 -16.17
CA SER A 108 3.52 -0.54 -16.26
C SER A 108 2.76 -1.25 -15.13
N ALA A 109 2.88 -0.76 -13.89
CA ALA A 109 2.13 -1.26 -12.75
C ALA A 109 0.61 -1.16 -12.97
N ILE A 110 0.12 0.00 -13.43
CA ILE A 110 -1.30 0.21 -13.73
C ILE A 110 -1.80 -0.77 -14.80
N ARG A 111 -1.00 -1.07 -15.82
CA ARG A 111 -1.40 -2.02 -16.88
C ARG A 111 -1.56 -3.43 -16.35
N ALA A 112 -0.64 -3.88 -15.51
CA ALA A 112 -0.61 -5.22 -14.94
C ALA A 112 -1.60 -5.41 -13.78
N ALA A 113 -1.91 -4.34 -13.03
CA ALA A 113 -2.78 -4.40 -11.86
C ALA A 113 -4.28 -4.50 -12.21
N GLU A 114 -5.03 -5.20 -11.40
CA GLU A 114 -6.49 -5.26 -11.44
C GLU A 114 -7.11 -4.02 -10.76
N CYS A 115 -6.48 -3.56 -9.69
CA CYS A 115 -6.87 -2.37 -8.95
C CYS A 115 -5.64 -1.63 -8.42
N ALA A 116 -5.83 -0.44 -7.89
CA ALA A 116 -4.75 0.35 -7.31
C ALA A 116 -5.10 0.89 -5.92
N VAL A 117 -4.05 1.05 -5.11
CA VAL A 117 -4.10 1.79 -3.85
C VAL A 117 -3.33 3.09 -4.03
N LEU A 118 -4.04 4.20 -3.93
CA LEU A 118 -3.46 5.54 -3.96
C LEU A 118 -3.03 5.92 -2.54
N VAL A 119 -1.73 5.98 -2.31
CA VAL A 119 -1.16 6.31 -0.99
C VAL A 119 -0.88 7.80 -0.90
N GLY A 120 -1.50 8.47 0.07
CA GLY A 120 -1.29 9.89 0.36
C GLY A 120 -0.91 10.10 1.81
N ALA A 121 -0.12 11.13 2.11
CA ALA A 121 0.17 11.54 3.48
C ALA A 121 -0.88 12.53 3.98
N ALA A 122 -1.37 12.34 5.21
CA ALA A 122 -2.44 13.17 5.77
C ALA A 122 -2.08 14.65 5.82
N LYS A 123 -0.80 14.98 6.09
CA LYS A 123 -0.31 16.37 6.13
C LYS A 123 -0.27 17.06 4.78
N ASP A 124 -0.09 16.28 3.69
CA ASP A 124 0.03 16.85 2.33
C ASP A 124 -1.34 17.05 1.68
N GLY A 125 -2.40 16.55 2.30
CA GLY A 125 -3.74 16.57 1.74
C GLY A 125 -3.80 15.91 0.36
N LEU A 126 -4.39 16.58 -0.61
CA LEU A 126 -4.44 16.12 -2.00
C LEU A 126 -3.15 16.52 -2.74
N SER A 127 -2.19 15.62 -2.79
CA SER A 127 -0.93 15.83 -3.51
C SER A 127 -1.09 15.76 -5.04
N VAL A 128 -0.22 16.47 -5.78
CA VAL A 128 -0.18 16.45 -7.25
C VAL A 128 0.06 15.02 -7.77
N GLY A 129 0.90 14.24 -7.08
CA GLY A 129 1.15 12.84 -7.45
C GLY A 129 -0.10 11.96 -7.33
N MET A 130 -0.95 12.21 -6.34
CA MET A 130 -2.22 11.50 -6.19
C MET A 130 -3.22 11.88 -7.30
N GLU A 131 -3.36 13.17 -7.60
CA GLU A 131 -4.21 13.61 -8.71
C GLU A 131 -3.80 13.02 -10.05
N ARG A 132 -2.49 13.00 -10.33
CA ARG A 132 -1.95 12.41 -11.54
C ARG A 132 -2.23 10.92 -11.62
N SER A 133 -1.96 10.20 -10.54
CA SER A 133 -2.22 8.75 -10.45
C SER A 133 -3.71 8.44 -10.64
N TRP A 134 -4.58 9.27 -10.05
CA TRP A 134 -6.02 9.15 -10.24
C TRP A 134 -6.42 9.27 -11.73
N LYS A 135 -5.88 10.25 -12.44
CA LYS A 135 -6.13 10.42 -13.89
C LYS A 135 -5.60 9.25 -14.70
N MET A 136 -4.39 8.75 -14.39
CA MET A 136 -3.77 7.64 -15.10
C MET A 136 -4.55 6.34 -14.95
N LEU A 137 -5.21 6.11 -13.82
CA LEU A 137 -6.03 4.93 -13.56
C LEU A 137 -7.29 4.85 -14.42
N GLY A 138 -7.79 5.98 -14.93
CA GLY A 138 -9.01 6.00 -15.73
C GLY A 138 -10.20 5.40 -14.98
N LYS A 139 -10.73 4.26 -15.46
CA LYS A 139 -11.88 3.56 -14.87
C LYS A 139 -11.50 2.39 -13.95
N LYS A 140 -10.21 2.13 -13.73
CA LYS A 140 -9.79 1.02 -12.87
C LYS A 140 -10.27 1.20 -11.43
N PRO A 141 -10.67 0.11 -10.76
CA PRO A 141 -11.00 0.14 -9.34
C PRO A 141 -9.82 0.68 -8.52
N ARG A 142 -10.14 1.47 -7.51
CA ARG A 142 -9.11 2.12 -6.68
C ARG A 142 -9.58 2.30 -5.26
N MET A 143 -8.61 2.27 -4.36
CA MET A 143 -8.74 2.61 -2.96
C MET A 143 -7.79 3.78 -2.65
N ILE A 144 -8.14 4.63 -1.71
CA ILE A 144 -7.24 5.66 -1.18
C ILE A 144 -6.81 5.22 0.22
N PHE A 145 -5.51 5.23 0.46
CA PHE A 145 -4.91 4.97 1.76
C PHE A 145 -4.26 6.27 2.27
N ILE A 146 -4.86 6.86 3.32
CA ILE A 146 -4.31 8.05 3.97
C ILE A 146 -3.33 7.59 5.04
N ASN A 147 -2.07 7.84 4.79
CA ASN A 147 -0.92 7.44 5.61
C ASN A 147 -0.42 8.61 6.45
N ARG A 148 0.50 8.34 7.39
CA ARG A 148 1.20 9.36 8.20
C ARG A 148 0.24 10.24 8.99
N THR A 149 -0.80 9.65 9.55
CA THR A 149 -1.78 10.33 10.38
C THR A 149 -1.25 10.65 11.77
N ASP A 150 -0.10 10.11 12.13
CA ASP A 150 0.65 10.28 13.38
C ASP A 150 1.68 11.42 13.32
N GLU A 151 1.96 11.96 12.13
CA GLU A 151 2.90 13.06 11.98
C GLU A 151 2.32 14.38 12.47
N ASP A 152 3.19 15.28 12.92
CA ASP A 152 2.81 16.65 13.29
C ASP A 152 2.17 17.36 12.08
N ASN A 153 1.15 18.17 12.38
CA ASN A 153 0.34 18.87 11.37
C ASN A 153 -0.45 17.96 10.41
N SER A 154 -0.62 16.68 10.74
CA SER A 154 -1.55 15.82 10.02
C SER A 154 -2.99 16.20 10.36
N ASP A 155 -3.85 16.31 9.33
CA ASP A 155 -5.27 16.57 9.49
C ASP A 155 -6.07 15.67 8.55
N TYR A 156 -6.55 14.55 9.10
CA TYR A 156 -7.33 13.58 8.36
C TYR A 156 -8.64 14.17 7.82
N ALA A 157 -9.33 15.02 8.60
CA ALA A 157 -10.60 15.58 8.22
C ALA A 157 -10.45 16.51 7.02
N SER A 158 -9.49 17.43 7.08
CA SER A 158 -9.16 18.34 5.96
C SER A 158 -8.72 17.57 4.71
N CYS A 159 -7.93 16.48 4.88
CA CYS A 159 -7.52 15.61 3.77
C CYS A 159 -8.73 14.95 3.12
N LEU A 160 -9.65 14.38 3.92
CA LEU A 160 -10.86 13.75 3.41
C LEU A 160 -11.76 14.73 2.67
N ASP A 161 -11.92 15.94 3.20
CA ASP A 161 -12.73 16.98 2.56
C ASP A 161 -12.11 17.44 1.23
N ALA A 162 -10.79 17.61 1.16
CA ALA A 162 -10.08 17.90 -0.08
C ALA A 162 -10.28 16.79 -1.13
N LEU A 163 -10.21 15.52 -0.71
CA LEU A 163 -10.46 14.37 -1.59
C LEU A 163 -11.90 14.36 -2.12
N LYS A 164 -12.89 14.59 -1.25
CA LYS A 164 -14.30 14.69 -1.64
C LYS A 164 -14.56 15.88 -2.57
N GLY A 165 -13.96 17.04 -2.27
CA GLY A 165 -14.05 18.22 -3.11
C GLY A 165 -13.52 18.00 -4.53
N LYS A 166 -12.44 17.22 -4.67
CA LYS A 166 -11.80 16.96 -5.97
C LYS A 166 -12.39 15.78 -6.74
N PHE A 167 -12.63 14.68 -6.06
CA PHE A 167 -13.03 13.41 -6.68
C PHE A 167 -14.53 13.10 -6.53
N GLY A 168 -15.25 13.96 -5.81
CA GLY A 168 -16.69 13.90 -5.68
C GLY A 168 -17.19 13.01 -4.55
N GLN A 169 -18.51 12.88 -4.47
CA GLN A 169 -19.22 12.14 -3.42
C GLN A 169 -18.99 10.62 -3.44
N ALA A 170 -18.33 10.09 -4.48
CA ALA A 170 -17.97 8.69 -4.57
C ALA A 170 -16.85 8.29 -3.55
N ILE A 171 -16.18 9.28 -2.93
CA ILE A 171 -15.21 9.02 -1.88
C ILE A 171 -15.95 8.72 -0.57
N ALA A 172 -15.95 7.44 -0.19
CA ALA A 172 -16.54 6.97 1.05
C ALA A 172 -15.44 6.36 1.95
N PRO A 173 -15.26 6.82 3.20
CA PRO A 173 -14.34 6.19 4.10
C PRO A 173 -14.86 4.80 4.51
N ILE A 174 -14.00 3.79 4.47
CA ILE A 174 -14.26 2.44 4.98
C ILE A 174 -13.61 2.24 6.35
N VAL A 175 -12.58 3.03 6.64
CA VAL A 175 -11.87 3.08 7.91
C VAL A 175 -11.67 4.53 8.28
N ALA A 176 -11.90 4.90 9.54
CA ALA A 176 -11.69 6.25 10.03
C ALA A 176 -10.86 6.24 11.33
N PRO A 177 -9.90 7.17 11.50
CA PRO A 177 -9.16 7.31 12.75
C PRO A 177 -10.04 7.99 13.79
N VAL A 178 -9.89 7.57 15.05
CA VAL A 178 -10.36 8.31 16.23
C VAL A 178 -9.20 9.18 16.72
N ILE A 179 -9.43 10.48 16.75
CA ILE A 179 -8.40 11.47 17.07
C ILE A 179 -8.75 12.10 18.41
N ASP A 180 -7.78 12.15 19.31
CA ASP A 180 -7.94 12.81 20.63
C ASP A 180 -7.82 14.34 20.54
N GLY A 181 -8.01 15.00 21.69
CA GLY A 181 -7.88 16.45 21.79
C GLY A 181 -6.47 17.00 21.47
N ASN A 182 -5.44 16.14 21.46
CA ASN A 182 -4.05 16.47 21.11
C ASN A 182 -3.73 16.14 19.63
N LYS A 183 -4.74 15.85 18.82
CA LYS A 183 -4.62 15.45 17.40
C LYS A 183 -3.87 14.13 17.18
N LYS A 184 -3.79 13.26 18.18
CA LYS A 184 -3.20 11.91 18.05
C LYS A 184 -4.28 10.89 17.73
N VAL A 185 -3.93 9.96 16.83
CA VAL A 185 -4.78 8.80 16.52
C VAL A 185 -4.71 7.81 17.68
N THR A 186 -5.84 7.56 18.34
CA THR A 186 -5.95 6.66 19.50
C THR A 186 -6.61 5.34 19.17
N ALA A 187 -7.42 5.33 18.12
CA ALA A 187 -8.10 4.13 17.63
C ALA A 187 -8.43 4.25 16.16
N ILE A 188 -8.76 3.14 15.54
CA ILE A 188 -9.22 3.05 14.17
C ILE A 188 -10.59 2.35 14.18
N VAL A 189 -11.57 2.95 13.50
CA VAL A 189 -12.92 2.38 13.35
C VAL A 189 -13.05 1.80 11.96
N ASP A 190 -13.37 0.51 11.89
CA ASP A 190 -13.79 -0.17 10.68
C ASP A 190 -15.30 0.06 10.49
N LEU A 191 -15.65 0.87 9.50
CA LEU A 191 -17.05 1.24 9.23
C LEU A 191 -17.84 0.13 8.52
N LEU A 192 -17.16 -0.84 7.90
CA LEU A 192 -17.84 -1.97 7.25
C LEU A 192 -18.29 -3.02 8.26
N HIS A 193 -17.47 -3.29 9.29
CA HIS A 193 -17.76 -4.29 10.31
C HIS A 193 -18.25 -3.67 11.61
N ASN A 194 -18.32 -2.35 11.69
CA ASN A 194 -18.74 -1.59 12.88
C ASN A 194 -17.92 -1.96 14.13
N THR A 195 -16.61 -2.10 13.97
CA THR A 195 -15.68 -2.46 15.03
C THR A 195 -14.62 -1.38 15.22
N ALA A 196 -14.18 -1.18 16.47
CA ALA A 196 -13.10 -0.25 16.79
C ALA A 196 -11.88 -1.02 17.29
N LEU A 197 -10.70 -0.68 16.73
CA LEU A 197 -9.41 -1.18 17.15
C LEU A 197 -8.67 -0.07 17.89
N SER A 198 -8.46 -0.24 19.19
CA SER A 198 -7.67 0.70 20.01
C SER A 198 -6.18 0.53 19.73
N LEU A 199 -5.47 1.62 19.45
CA LEU A 199 -4.03 1.63 19.27
C LEU A 199 -3.25 1.66 20.58
N ILE A 200 -3.93 1.96 21.70
CA ILE A 200 -3.31 2.06 23.03
C ILE A 200 -2.86 0.68 23.57
N HIS A 201 -3.39 -0.41 23.01
CA HIS A 201 -3.08 -1.79 23.43
C HIS A 201 -2.28 -2.58 22.39
N ILE A 202 -1.84 -1.97 21.32
CA ILE A 202 -0.90 -2.60 20.38
C ILE A 202 0.50 -2.39 20.95
N SER A 203 0.89 -3.23 21.93
CA SER A 203 2.30 -3.44 22.23
C SER A 203 2.95 -3.99 20.96
N GLU A 204 4.08 -3.39 20.56
CA GLU A 204 4.87 -3.93 19.46
C GLU A 204 5.11 -5.43 19.69
N PRO A 205 4.96 -6.28 18.68
CA PRO A 205 5.32 -7.68 18.82
C PRO A 205 6.82 -7.74 19.09
N THR A 206 7.16 -8.17 20.30
CA THR A 206 8.53 -8.52 20.71
C THR A 206 9.07 -9.66 19.86
#